data_df9fdf81d5cecc086a66b4a81a663385
#
_entry.id   df9fdf81d5cecc086a66b4a81a663385
#
_cell.length_a   1.000
_cell.length_b   1.000
_cell.length_c   1.000
_cell.angle_alpha   90.00
_cell.angle_beta   90.00
_cell.angle_gamma   90.00
#
_symmetry.space_group_name_H-M   'P 1'
#
loop_
_entity.id
_entity.type
_entity.pdbx_description
1 polymer ?
#
loop_
_entity_poly.entity_id
_entity_poly.type
_entity_poly.pdbx_seq_one_letter_code
_entity_poly.pdbx_strand_id
1 'polypeptide(L)'
;MIALIVTINIKPGHKDAFMASMLDDARGSNKDEPGCLRFDVLQDNDNPNQIHLYEVYQDQAALDAHRQAPHFTKWRETVADWFDGEPSRKVCTTVFRAEDA
;
A
#
# COMPACT_ATOMS: atom_id res chain seq x y z
N MET A 1 -4.12 16.66 -2.46
CA MET A 1 -3.69 15.34 -1.96
C MET A 1 -4.17 14.25 -2.88
N ILE A 2 -3.39 13.22 -3.00
CA ILE A 2 -3.71 12.04 -3.79
C ILE A 2 -3.93 10.87 -2.85
N ALA A 3 -5.05 10.16 -3.03
CA ALA A 3 -5.32 8.91 -2.32
C ALA A 3 -5.20 7.74 -3.31
N LEU A 4 -4.54 6.68 -2.87
CA LEU A 4 -4.39 5.46 -3.63
C LEU A 4 -5.12 4.34 -2.91
N ILE A 5 -6.03 3.69 -3.61
CA ILE A 5 -6.75 2.53 -3.11
C ILE A 5 -6.29 1.31 -3.87
N VAL A 6 -5.72 0.35 -3.16
CA VAL A 6 -5.14 -0.85 -3.76
C VAL A 6 -5.83 -2.08 -3.19
N THR A 7 -6.20 -3.03 -4.05
CA THR A 7 -6.69 -4.34 -3.64
C THR A 7 -5.72 -5.39 -4.14
N ILE A 8 -5.23 -6.22 -3.22
CA ILE A 8 -4.27 -7.28 -3.50
C ILE A 8 -4.85 -8.61 -3.06
N ASN A 9 -4.82 -9.60 -3.97
CA ASN A 9 -5.11 -10.98 -3.65
C ASN A 9 -3.78 -11.73 -3.52
N ILE A 10 -3.64 -12.50 -2.44
CA ILE A 10 -2.43 -13.22 -2.10
C ILE A 10 -2.63 -14.71 -2.36
N LYS A 11 -1.67 -15.36 -3.01
CA LYS A 11 -1.73 -16.80 -3.24
C LYS A 11 -1.87 -17.56 -1.92
N PRO A 12 -2.69 -18.62 -1.89
CA PRO A 12 -2.84 -19.45 -0.69
C PRO A 12 -1.48 -19.96 -0.20
N GLY A 13 -1.27 -19.93 1.11
CA GLY A 13 -0.04 -20.37 1.74
C GLY A 13 1.06 -19.31 1.85
N HIS A 14 0.88 -18.13 1.25
CA HIS A 14 1.88 -17.05 1.27
C HIS A 14 1.46 -15.82 2.08
N LYS A 15 0.31 -15.88 2.74
CA LYS A 15 -0.23 -14.73 3.46
C LYS A 15 0.70 -14.20 4.54
N ASP A 16 1.24 -15.07 5.40
CA ASP A 16 2.06 -14.61 6.53
C ASP A 16 3.35 -13.97 6.07
N ALA A 17 4.04 -14.58 5.09
CA ALA A 17 5.26 -14.02 4.53
C ALA A 17 4.98 -12.72 3.76
N PHE A 18 3.89 -12.69 2.99
CA PHE A 18 3.46 -11.49 2.28
C PHE A 18 3.20 -10.35 3.26
N MET A 19 2.45 -10.63 4.33
CA MET A 19 2.06 -9.63 5.29
C MET A 19 3.27 -9.07 6.04
N ALA A 20 4.24 -9.92 6.41
CA ALA A 20 5.47 -9.44 7.05
C ALA A 20 6.20 -8.41 6.18
N SER A 21 6.35 -8.70 4.88
CA SER A 21 6.98 -7.78 3.94
C SER A 21 6.15 -6.52 3.70
N MET A 22 4.81 -6.67 3.62
CA MET A 22 3.89 -5.54 3.44
C MET A 22 3.95 -4.55 4.60
N LEU A 23 4.02 -5.06 5.81
CA LEU A 23 4.09 -4.21 7.01
C LEU A 23 5.43 -3.47 7.10
N ASP A 24 6.52 -4.07 6.62
CA ASP A 24 7.82 -3.37 6.54
C ASP A 24 7.74 -2.20 5.55
N ASP A 25 7.12 -2.40 4.39
CA ASP A 25 6.91 -1.32 3.42
C ASP A 25 6.02 -0.22 4.00
N ALA A 26 4.93 -0.59 4.66
CA ALA A 26 4.02 0.36 5.29
C ALA A 26 4.73 1.21 6.37
N ARG A 27 5.55 0.57 7.20
CA ARG A 27 6.33 1.29 8.23
C ARG A 27 7.33 2.25 7.58
N GLY A 28 8.04 1.80 6.56
CA GLY A 28 8.98 2.64 5.82
C GLY A 28 8.31 3.85 5.19
N SER A 29 7.14 3.64 4.58
CA SER A 29 6.38 4.71 3.94
C SER A 29 5.93 5.77 4.94
N ASN A 30 5.38 5.33 6.08
CA ASN A 30 4.91 6.26 7.11
C ASN A 30 6.04 6.98 7.83
N LYS A 31 7.20 6.34 7.97
CA LYS A 31 8.31 6.85 8.77
C LYS A 31 9.31 7.67 7.96
N ASP A 32 9.66 7.19 6.77
CA ASP A 32 10.82 7.69 6.02
C ASP A 32 10.43 8.58 4.83
N GLU A 33 9.16 8.64 4.46
CA GLU A 33 8.69 9.44 3.32
C GLU A 33 7.91 10.66 3.81
N PRO A 34 8.50 11.86 3.71
CA PRO A 34 7.80 13.08 4.18
C PRO A 34 6.48 13.35 3.45
N GLY A 35 6.40 12.95 2.19
CA GLY A 35 5.20 13.16 1.37
C GLY A 35 4.14 12.08 1.51
N CYS A 36 4.43 10.97 2.21
CA CYS A 36 3.44 9.95 2.54
C CYS A 36 2.72 10.34 3.82
N LEU A 37 1.47 10.75 3.69
CA LEU A 37 0.69 11.24 4.82
C LEU A 37 -0.03 10.14 5.56
N ARG A 38 -0.27 9.01 4.89
CA ARG A 38 -0.95 7.86 5.46
C ARG A 38 -0.66 6.62 4.62
N PHE A 39 -0.47 5.49 5.28
CA PHE A 39 -0.36 4.19 4.62
C PHE A 39 -0.95 3.16 5.57
N ASP A 40 -2.17 2.72 5.28
CA ASP A 40 -2.91 1.75 6.07
C ASP A 40 -3.00 0.41 5.33
N VAL A 41 -2.90 -0.68 6.06
CA VAL A 41 -3.07 -2.04 5.53
C VAL A 41 -4.30 -2.65 6.19
N LEU A 42 -5.26 -3.05 5.37
CA LEU A 42 -6.54 -3.60 5.83
C LEU A 42 -6.68 -5.04 5.31
N GLN A 43 -7.15 -5.96 6.16
CA GLN A 43 -7.47 -7.30 5.73
C GLN A 43 -8.98 -7.41 5.54
N ASP A 44 -9.39 -8.05 4.43
CA ASP A 44 -10.80 -8.30 4.17
C ASP A 44 -11.35 -9.27 5.20
N ASN A 45 -12.55 -8.98 5.77
CA ASN A 45 -13.13 -9.83 6.82
C ASN A 45 -13.57 -11.19 6.30
N ASP A 46 -13.97 -11.26 5.03
CA ASP A 46 -14.53 -12.48 4.44
C ASP A 46 -13.47 -13.30 3.68
N ASN A 47 -12.34 -12.68 3.34
CA ASN A 47 -11.28 -13.34 2.60
C ASN A 47 -9.92 -12.99 3.20
N PRO A 48 -9.31 -13.85 4.02
CA PRO A 48 -8.04 -13.55 4.69
C PRO A 48 -6.85 -13.40 3.72
N ASN A 49 -6.99 -13.86 2.48
CA ASN A 49 -5.97 -13.71 1.45
C ASN A 49 -6.15 -12.44 0.60
N GLN A 50 -7.08 -11.57 0.99
CA GLN A 50 -7.27 -10.30 0.31
C GLN A 50 -7.00 -9.14 1.27
N ILE A 51 -6.18 -8.18 0.82
CA ILE A 51 -5.90 -6.97 1.57
C ILE A 51 -6.23 -5.74 0.73
N HIS A 52 -6.51 -4.66 1.43
CA HIS A 52 -6.71 -3.35 0.83
C HIS A 52 -5.71 -2.39 1.44
N LEU A 53 -5.10 -1.56 0.59
CA LEU A 53 -4.21 -0.50 1.04
C LEU A 53 -4.93 0.83 0.85
N TYR A 54 -4.86 1.69 1.85
CA TYR A 54 -5.29 3.07 1.75
C TYR A 54 -4.08 3.96 2.00
N GLU A 55 -3.63 4.62 0.93
CA GLU A 55 -2.41 5.41 0.95
C GLU A 55 -2.76 6.85 0.58
N VAL A 56 -2.20 7.80 1.30
CA VAL A 56 -2.39 9.22 0.99
C VAL A 56 -1.03 9.89 0.83
N TYR A 57 -0.87 10.58 -0.29
CA TYR A 57 0.35 11.32 -0.62
C TYR A 57 0.02 12.80 -0.78
N GLN A 58 0.97 13.65 -0.42
CA GLN A 58 0.81 15.10 -0.50
C GLN A 58 0.48 15.56 -1.92
N ASP A 59 1.16 14.98 -2.91
CA ASP A 59 1.02 15.30 -4.33
C ASP A 59 1.54 14.15 -5.21
N GLN A 60 1.49 14.33 -6.52
CA GLN A 60 1.98 13.33 -7.48
C GLN A 60 3.49 13.07 -7.31
N ALA A 61 4.26 14.11 -7.02
CA ALA A 61 5.70 13.96 -6.83
C ALA A 61 6.01 13.06 -5.62
N ALA A 62 5.23 13.15 -4.55
CA ALA A 62 5.37 12.28 -3.38
C ALA A 62 5.03 10.81 -3.70
N LEU A 63 4.00 10.58 -4.52
CA LEU A 63 3.66 9.23 -4.99
C LEU A 63 4.76 8.67 -5.88
N ASP A 64 5.31 9.47 -6.78
CA ASP A 64 6.42 9.06 -7.64
C ASP A 64 7.66 8.71 -6.80
N ALA A 65 7.96 9.52 -5.78
CA ALA A 65 9.07 9.26 -4.86
C ALA A 65 8.86 7.95 -4.09
N HIS A 66 7.63 7.65 -3.66
CA HIS A 66 7.30 6.38 -2.99
C HIS A 66 7.68 5.18 -3.87
N ARG A 67 7.35 5.24 -5.14
CA ARG A 67 7.62 4.13 -6.10
C ARG A 67 9.10 3.90 -6.37
N GLN A 68 9.96 4.82 -5.96
CA GLN A 68 11.41 4.72 -6.08
C GLN A 68 12.11 4.49 -4.74
N ALA A 69 11.36 4.46 -3.65
CA ALA A 69 11.92 4.27 -2.32
C ALA A 69 12.47 2.84 -2.15
N PRO A 70 13.57 2.67 -1.39
CA PRO A 70 14.18 1.34 -1.19
C PRO A 70 13.22 0.32 -0.59
N HIS A 71 12.38 0.73 0.36
CA HIS A 71 11.41 -0.17 1.00
C HIS A 71 10.33 -0.63 0.02
N PHE A 72 9.91 0.22 -0.92
CA PHE A 72 8.97 -0.18 -1.96
C PHE A 72 9.59 -1.20 -2.92
N THR A 73 10.80 -0.94 -3.39
CA THR A 73 11.52 -1.85 -4.28
C THR A 73 11.75 -3.20 -3.63
N LYS A 74 12.18 -3.21 -2.37
CA LYS A 74 12.37 -4.44 -1.59
C LYS A 74 11.07 -5.23 -1.47
N TRP A 75 9.97 -4.55 -1.12
CA TRP A 75 8.66 -5.19 -1.02
C TRP A 75 8.26 -5.82 -2.36
N ARG A 76 8.30 -5.05 -3.43
CA ARG A 76 7.87 -5.52 -4.76
C ARG A 76 8.65 -6.73 -5.21
N GLU A 77 9.96 -6.75 -5.02
CA GLU A 77 10.81 -7.88 -5.38
C GLU A 77 10.53 -9.10 -4.50
N THR A 78 10.32 -8.89 -3.21
CA THR A 78 10.08 -9.98 -2.26
C THR A 78 8.78 -10.71 -2.54
N VAL A 79 7.70 -9.97 -2.84
CA VAL A 79 6.35 -10.54 -2.98
C VAL A 79 5.95 -10.85 -4.42
N ALA A 80 6.85 -10.65 -5.39
CA ALA A 80 6.52 -10.70 -6.81
C ALA A 80 5.79 -11.98 -7.25
N ASP A 81 6.14 -13.12 -6.67
CA ASP A 81 5.55 -14.41 -7.04
C ASP A 81 4.33 -14.79 -6.20
N TRP A 82 3.91 -13.93 -5.27
CA TRP A 82 2.85 -14.25 -4.32
C TRP A 82 1.51 -13.58 -4.63
N PHE A 83 1.43 -12.81 -5.71
CA PHE A 83 0.17 -12.23 -6.15
C PHE A 83 -0.72 -13.27 -6.81
N ASP A 84 -1.96 -13.32 -6.41
CA ASP A 84 -3.01 -14.10 -7.08
C ASP A 84 -3.78 -13.15 -8.00
N GLY A 85 -3.32 -13.06 -9.23
CA GLY A 85 -3.79 -12.06 -10.18
C GLY A 85 -3.16 -10.69 -9.96
N GLU A 86 -3.42 -9.76 -10.86
CA GLU A 86 -2.87 -8.43 -10.75
C GLU A 86 -3.59 -7.59 -9.69
N PRO A 87 -2.86 -6.83 -8.86
CA PRO A 87 -3.49 -5.88 -7.96
C PRO A 87 -4.29 -4.83 -8.71
N SER A 88 -5.43 -4.43 -8.17
CA SER A 88 -6.16 -3.28 -8.68
C SER A 88 -5.70 -2.02 -7.95
N ARG A 89 -5.61 -0.92 -8.69
CA ARG A 89 -5.21 0.38 -8.15
C ARG A 89 -6.17 1.45 -8.63
N LYS A 90 -6.60 2.29 -7.70
CA LYS A 90 -7.35 3.50 -8.03
C LYS A 90 -6.63 4.71 -7.48
N VAL A 91 -6.35 5.67 -8.34
CA VAL A 91 -5.78 6.96 -7.93
C VAL A 91 -6.93 7.94 -7.83
N CYS A 92 -7.10 8.54 -6.65
CA CYS A 92 -8.18 9.46 -6.34
C CYS A 92 -7.63 10.79 -5.88
N THR A 93 -8.40 11.84 -6.06
CA THR A 93 -8.11 13.14 -5.47
C THR A 93 -8.89 13.28 -4.17
N THR A 94 -8.21 13.65 -3.09
CA THR A 94 -8.87 13.88 -1.80
C THR A 94 -9.78 15.09 -1.90
N VAL A 95 -11.06 14.91 -1.58
CA VAL A 95 -12.05 15.98 -1.55
C VAL A 95 -12.24 16.51 -0.13
N PHE A 96 -12.27 15.59 0.83
CA PHE A 96 -12.48 15.91 2.25
C PHE A 96 -11.86 14.82 3.12
N ARG A 97 -11.16 15.22 4.17
CA ARG A 97 -10.58 14.29 5.15
C ARG A 97 -11.28 14.49 6.50
N ALA A 98 -11.20 13.49 7.36
CA ALA A 98 -11.70 13.61 8.72
C ALA A 98 -11.11 14.82 9.46
N GLU A 99 -9.81 15.10 9.21
CA GLU A 99 -9.09 16.22 9.81
C GLU A 99 -9.64 17.59 9.36
N ASP A 100 -10.37 17.63 8.25
CA ASP A 100 -10.96 18.86 7.70
C ASP A 100 -12.33 19.18 8.31
N ALA A 101 -12.84 18.31 9.16
CA ALA A 101 -14.15 18.48 9.79
C ALA A 101 -14.15 19.59 10.85
#